data_146a00ee87902f62a663a1670f004516
#
_entry.id   146a00ee87902f62a663a1670f004516
#
_cell.length_a   1.000
_cell.length_b   1.000
_cell.length_c   1.000
_cell.angle_alpha   90.00
_cell.angle_beta   90.00
_cell.angle_gamma   90.00
#
_symmetry.space_group_name_H-M   'P 1'
#
loop_
_entity.id
_entity.type
_entity.pdbx_description
1 polymer ?
#
loop_
_entity_poly.entity_id
_entity_poly.type
_entity_poly.pdbx_seq_one_letter_code
_entity_poly.pdbx_strand_id
1 'polypeptide(L)'
;MANDDSAARARGRREPAPGAPEGYDPHAYTPFAVTVDLAVFTVRAGRLHVLLVERGEEPYRGHWALPGGFVLPRESAETAARRELAEETGLGEDTVRSLHLEQLRTYSEPDRDPRMRVVSVAYAALLPDLPEPRGGGDAAHARWWEAGGPGGLAFDHRRILADAYDRIGAKLEYTCLATAFCPAEFTLGELQQVYETVWGVELDRPNFRRKVLNVPGFVQAVEGPPRRTGGRGKPAALYRAGAATALHPPLLRPEGRTTR
;
A
#
# COMPACT_ATOMS: atom_id res chain seq x y z
N MET A 1 -38.16 -25.31 37.17
CA MET A 1 -36.94 -25.03 36.41
C MET A 1 -37.33 -24.00 35.33
N ALA A 2 -37.23 -22.73 35.66
CA ALA A 2 -37.46 -21.63 34.73
C ALA A 2 -36.11 -21.13 34.30
N ASN A 3 -35.77 -21.35 33.02
CA ASN A 3 -34.55 -20.91 32.41
C ASN A 3 -34.51 -19.41 32.21
N ASP A 4 -33.44 -18.86 32.67
CA ASP A 4 -32.99 -17.48 32.60
C ASP A 4 -32.74 -17.04 31.14
N ASP A 5 -33.79 -16.54 30.48
CA ASP A 5 -33.73 -16.01 29.10
C ASP A 5 -33.72 -14.45 29.11
N SER A 6 -33.38 -13.85 30.25
CA SER A 6 -33.42 -12.40 30.43
C SER A 6 -32.10 -11.67 30.11
N ALA A 7 -30.98 -12.40 29.98
CA ALA A 7 -29.65 -11.80 29.74
C ALA A 7 -29.38 -11.43 28.29
N ALA A 8 -30.16 -11.91 27.31
CA ALA A 8 -29.98 -11.63 25.89
C ALA A 8 -30.63 -10.34 25.37
N ARG A 9 -31.46 -9.67 26.20
CA ARG A 9 -32.25 -8.50 25.76
C ARG A 9 -31.69 -7.12 26.11
N ALA A 10 -30.49 -7.02 26.69
CA ALA A 10 -29.92 -5.73 27.13
C ALA A 10 -28.83 -5.19 26.19
N ARG A 11 -28.82 -5.57 24.92
CA ARG A 11 -28.07 -4.80 23.90
C ARG A 11 -28.95 -3.63 23.48
N GLY A 12 -28.65 -2.43 24.05
CA GLY A 12 -29.42 -1.21 23.87
C GLY A 12 -29.82 -0.99 22.41
N ARG A 13 -31.13 -0.85 22.18
CA ARG A 13 -31.67 -0.37 20.91
C ARG A 13 -31.05 1.00 20.65
N ARG A 14 -30.15 1.07 19.68
CA ARG A 14 -29.73 2.37 19.14
C ARG A 14 -30.96 2.93 18.42
N GLU A 15 -31.42 4.10 18.85
CA GLU A 15 -32.43 4.84 18.13
C GLU A 15 -31.98 5.08 16.68
N PRO A 16 -32.89 5.00 15.70
CA PRO A 16 -32.57 5.30 14.32
C PRO A 16 -32.00 6.72 14.22
N ALA A 17 -31.00 6.91 13.33
CA ALA A 17 -30.41 8.23 13.13
C ALA A 17 -31.44 9.25 12.69
N PRO A 18 -31.32 10.55 13.06
CA PRO A 18 -32.19 11.61 12.58
C PRO A 18 -32.27 11.57 11.03
N GLY A 19 -33.50 11.50 10.50
CA GLY A 19 -33.75 11.42 9.05
C GLY A 19 -33.96 10.00 8.50
N ALA A 20 -33.90 8.96 9.33
CA ALA A 20 -34.32 7.63 8.90
C ALA A 20 -35.81 7.58 8.53
N PRO A 21 -36.18 6.82 7.46
CA PRO A 21 -37.60 6.67 7.11
C PRO A 21 -38.44 6.12 8.27
N GLU A 22 -39.71 6.48 8.33
CA GLU A 22 -40.63 5.92 9.31
C GLU A 22 -40.73 4.40 9.19
N GLY A 23 -40.56 3.70 10.32
CA GLY A 23 -40.54 2.22 10.35
C GLY A 23 -39.21 1.59 9.95
N TYR A 24 -38.14 2.34 9.67
CA TYR A 24 -36.81 1.80 9.39
C TYR A 24 -36.22 1.13 10.63
N ASP A 25 -35.97 -0.17 10.54
CA ASP A 25 -35.26 -0.93 11.58
C ASP A 25 -33.84 -1.32 11.09
N PRO A 26 -32.78 -0.69 11.60
CA PRO A 26 -31.41 -1.05 11.23
C PRO A 26 -31.03 -2.46 11.69
N HIS A 27 -31.73 -3.06 12.64
CA HIS A 27 -31.49 -4.42 13.13
C HIS A 27 -32.11 -5.51 12.23
N ALA A 28 -32.94 -5.13 11.26
CA ALA A 28 -33.44 -6.05 10.25
C ALA A 28 -32.34 -6.56 9.32
N TYR A 29 -31.16 -5.92 9.31
CA TYR A 29 -30.00 -6.29 8.50
C TYR A 29 -28.93 -6.93 9.38
N THR A 30 -28.39 -8.06 8.94
CA THR A 30 -27.24 -8.68 9.62
C THR A 30 -26.00 -7.78 9.47
N PRO A 31 -25.45 -7.25 10.56
CA PRO A 31 -24.24 -6.45 10.48
C PRO A 31 -23.03 -7.32 10.11
N PHE A 32 -22.10 -6.75 9.36
CA PHE A 32 -20.80 -7.35 9.09
C PHE A 32 -19.69 -6.32 9.31
N ALA A 33 -18.46 -6.81 9.48
CA ALA A 33 -17.34 -5.94 9.74
C ALA A 33 -16.73 -5.38 8.46
N VAL A 34 -16.15 -4.18 8.57
CA VAL A 34 -15.29 -3.60 7.54
C VAL A 34 -13.87 -3.56 8.08
N THR A 35 -12.91 -4.01 7.25
CA THR A 35 -11.48 -3.94 7.52
C THR A 35 -10.77 -3.14 6.44
N VAL A 36 -9.53 -2.80 6.70
CA VAL A 36 -8.58 -2.29 5.70
C VAL A 36 -7.39 -3.22 5.62
N ASP A 37 -6.83 -3.39 4.43
CA ASP A 37 -5.56 -4.11 4.20
C ASP A 37 -4.65 -3.23 3.33
N LEU A 38 -3.35 -3.13 3.68
CA LEU A 38 -2.41 -2.25 3.00
C LEU A 38 -1.30 -3.04 2.30
N ALA A 39 -1.22 -2.92 0.99
CA ALA A 39 -0.06 -3.36 0.22
C ALA A 39 0.94 -2.18 0.13
N VAL A 40 1.91 -2.15 1.04
CA VAL A 40 2.91 -1.08 1.15
C VAL A 40 4.19 -1.51 0.47
N PHE A 41 4.63 -0.76 -0.55
CA PHE A 41 5.80 -1.10 -1.35
C PHE A 41 6.92 -0.08 -1.20
N THR A 42 8.14 -0.58 -1.31
CA THR A 42 9.36 0.22 -1.43
C THR A 42 10.37 -0.44 -2.36
N VAL A 43 11.31 0.33 -2.88
CA VAL A 43 12.45 -0.19 -3.64
C VAL A 43 13.70 -0.13 -2.76
N ARG A 44 14.26 -1.30 -2.43
CA ARG A 44 15.46 -1.47 -1.60
C ARG A 44 16.50 -2.31 -2.34
N ALA A 45 17.74 -1.85 -2.37
CA ALA A 45 18.83 -2.55 -3.03
C ALA A 45 18.47 -3.03 -4.46
N GLY A 46 17.72 -2.23 -5.22
CA GLY A 46 17.31 -2.55 -6.58
C GLY A 46 16.23 -3.62 -6.72
N ARG A 47 15.52 -3.94 -5.63
CA ARG A 47 14.41 -4.91 -5.62
C ARG A 47 13.17 -4.29 -5.01
N LEU A 48 11.99 -4.69 -5.53
CA LEU A 48 10.73 -4.30 -4.95
C LEU A 48 10.47 -5.13 -3.69
N HIS A 49 10.13 -4.43 -2.61
CA HIS A 49 9.77 -5.03 -1.32
C HIS A 49 8.36 -4.64 -0.93
N VAL A 50 7.73 -5.52 -0.21
CA VAL A 50 6.42 -5.31 0.44
C VAL A 50 6.59 -5.40 1.95
N LEU A 51 5.89 -4.54 2.68
CA LEU A 51 5.81 -4.60 4.12
C LEU A 51 4.81 -5.66 4.53
N LEU A 52 5.25 -6.59 5.37
CA LEU A 52 4.38 -7.60 5.96
C LEU A 52 4.55 -7.60 7.47
N VAL A 53 3.49 -8.00 8.16
CA VAL A 53 3.43 -8.19 9.61
C VAL A 53 3.20 -9.65 9.94
N GLU A 54 3.81 -10.15 11.00
CA GLU A 54 3.55 -11.49 11.51
C GLU A 54 2.39 -11.44 12.50
N ARG A 55 1.37 -12.27 12.27
CA ARG A 55 0.18 -12.29 13.12
C ARG A 55 0.49 -12.89 14.49
N GLY A 56 0.18 -12.16 15.55
CA GLY A 56 0.31 -12.61 16.95
C GLY A 56 -0.86 -13.49 17.40
N GLU A 57 -2.02 -13.41 16.74
CA GLU A 57 -3.27 -14.01 17.16
C GLU A 57 -3.93 -14.91 16.11
N GLU A 58 -4.85 -15.79 16.57
CA GLU A 58 -5.70 -16.59 15.68
C GLU A 58 -6.81 -15.73 15.02
N PRO A 59 -7.23 -16.08 13.81
CA PRO A 59 -6.74 -17.16 12.95
C PRO A 59 -5.40 -16.80 12.31
N TYR A 60 -4.67 -17.79 11.84
CA TYR A 60 -3.37 -17.67 11.16
C TYR A 60 -2.22 -17.12 12.02
N ARG A 61 -2.19 -17.39 13.33
CA ARG A 61 -1.05 -17.05 14.20
C ARG A 61 0.27 -17.52 13.58
N GLY A 62 1.29 -16.66 13.58
CA GLY A 62 2.60 -16.94 13.01
C GLY A 62 2.67 -16.86 11.47
N HIS A 63 1.56 -16.59 10.79
CA HIS A 63 1.56 -16.32 9.35
C HIS A 63 1.82 -14.84 9.07
N TRP A 64 2.44 -14.60 7.93
CA TRP A 64 2.63 -13.23 7.44
C TRP A 64 1.35 -12.71 6.80
N ALA A 65 1.07 -11.44 7.01
CA ALA A 65 -0.12 -10.75 6.53
C ALA A 65 0.25 -9.35 5.99
N LEU A 66 -0.61 -8.76 5.20
CA LEU A 66 -0.57 -7.32 4.95
C LEU A 66 -0.94 -6.58 6.24
N PRO A 67 -0.31 -5.42 6.53
CA PRO A 67 -0.78 -4.53 7.59
C PRO A 67 -2.26 -4.20 7.42
N GLY A 68 -3.02 -4.14 8.52
CA GLY A 68 -4.44 -3.84 8.43
C GLY A 68 -5.24 -4.30 9.63
N GLY A 69 -6.46 -3.79 9.73
CA GLY A 69 -7.36 -4.09 10.85
C GLY A 69 -8.77 -3.60 10.63
N PHE A 70 -9.56 -3.60 11.70
CA PHE A 70 -10.95 -3.20 11.65
C PHE A 70 -11.11 -1.69 11.57
N VAL A 71 -12.07 -1.25 10.74
CA VAL A 71 -12.51 0.15 10.71
C VAL A 71 -13.35 0.44 11.96
N LEU A 72 -12.95 1.42 12.74
CA LEU A 72 -13.65 1.83 13.96
C LEU A 72 -14.92 2.64 13.61
N PRO A 73 -15.93 2.67 14.51
CA PRO A 73 -17.24 3.27 14.20
C PRO A 73 -17.24 4.77 13.83
N ARG A 74 -16.16 5.49 14.10
CA ARG A 74 -16.07 6.94 13.87
C ARG A 74 -14.90 7.35 12.97
N GLU A 75 -14.34 6.42 12.23
CA GLU A 75 -13.27 6.70 11.28
C GLU A 75 -13.65 6.28 9.85
N SER A 76 -13.03 6.91 8.86
CA SER A 76 -13.11 6.46 7.48
C SER A 76 -12.15 5.28 7.25
N ALA A 77 -12.38 4.51 6.17
CA ALA A 77 -11.45 3.44 5.79
C ALA A 77 -10.02 3.96 5.53
N GLU A 78 -9.87 5.17 4.96
CA GLU A 78 -8.56 5.79 4.78
C GLU A 78 -7.89 6.15 6.11
N THR A 79 -8.66 6.67 7.08
CA THR A 79 -8.14 6.96 8.42
C THR A 79 -7.71 5.68 9.13
N ALA A 80 -8.53 4.61 9.06
CA ALA A 80 -8.19 3.29 9.59
C ALA A 80 -6.89 2.76 8.97
N ALA A 81 -6.74 2.84 7.64
CA ALA A 81 -5.55 2.38 6.95
C ALA A 81 -4.27 3.09 7.45
N ARG A 82 -4.33 4.41 7.65
CA ARG A 82 -3.20 5.18 8.18
C ARG A 82 -2.89 4.84 9.64
N ARG A 83 -3.93 4.67 10.47
CA ARG A 83 -3.78 4.28 11.88
C ARG A 83 -3.13 2.91 12.00
N GLU A 84 -3.68 1.89 11.33
CA GLU A 84 -3.16 0.52 11.36
C GLU A 84 -1.70 0.46 10.88
N LEU A 85 -1.37 1.19 9.81
CA LEU A 85 0.01 1.26 9.34
C LEU A 85 0.95 1.85 10.40
N ALA A 86 0.55 2.92 11.09
CA ALA A 86 1.35 3.52 12.15
C ALA A 86 1.53 2.56 13.34
N GLU A 87 0.44 1.93 13.78
CA GLU A 87 0.40 1.05 14.95
C GLU A 87 1.23 -0.23 14.74
N GLU A 88 1.08 -0.88 13.60
CA GLU A 88 1.76 -2.16 13.33
C GLU A 88 3.22 -2.02 12.88
N THR A 89 3.64 -0.85 12.41
CA THR A 89 4.99 -0.67 11.85
C THR A 89 5.87 0.29 12.63
N GLY A 90 5.29 1.06 13.53
CA GLY A 90 5.99 2.11 14.27
C GLY A 90 6.45 3.28 13.40
N LEU A 91 5.92 3.44 12.19
CA LEU A 91 6.18 4.61 11.36
C LEU A 91 5.55 5.86 11.99
N GLY A 92 6.31 6.94 12.06
CA GLY A 92 5.82 8.20 12.62
C GLY A 92 4.63 8.78 11.84
N GLU A 93 3.72 9.45 12.54
CA GLU A 93 2.49 10.02 11.95
C GLU A 93 2.76 10.92 10.73
N ASP A 94 3.81 11.74 10.75
CA ASP A 94 4.15 12.62 9.62
C ASP A 94 4.53 11.81 8.39
N THR A 95 5.27 10.71 8.56
CA THR A 95 5.60 9.77 7.49
C THR A 95 4.33 9.16 6.93
N VAL A 96 3.48 8.60 7.78
CA VAL A 96 2.21 7.98 7.38
C VAL A 96 1.27 8.97 6.69
N ARG A 97 1.24 10.22 7.15
CA ARG A 97 0.41 11.28 6.56
C ARG A 97 0.89 11.69 5.16
N SER A 98 2.20 11.68 4.94
CA SER A 98 2.82 12.06 3.65
C SER A 98 2.78 10.95 2.60
N LEU A 99 2.38 9.73 2.96
CA LEU A 99 2.31 8.60 2.03
C LEU A 99 1.37 8.84 0.87
N HIS A 100 1.81 8.43 -0.33
CA HIS A 100 0.86 8.17 -1.39
C HIS A 100 0.06 6.92 -1.02
N LEU A 101 -1.20 7.11 -0.66
CA LEU A 101 -2.15 6.06 -0.32
C LEU A 101 -3.29 6.09 -1.33
N GLU A 102 -3.52 4.99 -2.02
CA GLU A 102 -4.57 4.85 -3.03
C GLU A 102 -5.41 3.62 -2.75
N GLN A 103 -6.74 3.78 -2.79
CA GLN A 103 -7.65 2.65 -2.71
C GLN A 103 -7.47 1.75 -3.93
N LEU A 104 -7.16 0.48 -3.70
CA LEU A 104 -6.98 -0.53 -4.72
C LEU A 104 -8.34 -1.05 -5.19
N ARG A 105 -9.04 -1.77 -4.32
CA ARG A 105 -10.40 -2.27 -4.51
C ARG A 105 -10.95 -2.83 -3.20
N THR A 106 -12.23 -3.25 -3.24
CA THR A 106 -12.89 -3.94 -2.14
C THR A 106 -12.86 -5.46 -2.36
N TYR A 107 -12.56 -6.21 -1.30
CA TYR A 107 -12.56 -7.67 -1.24
C TYR A 107 -13.71 -8.13 -0.34
N SER A 108 -14.64 -8.85 -0.90
CA SER A 108 -15.91 -9.15 -0.23
C SER A 108 -16.35 -10.60 -0.38
N GLU A 109 -15.43 -11.53 -0.64
CA GLU A 109 -15.79 -12.93 -0.68
C GLU A 109 -16.38 -13.38 0.69
N PRO A 110 -17.47 -14.13 0.74
CA PRO A 110 -18.15 -14.47 1.99
C PRO A 110 -17.24 -15.10 3.04
N ASP A 111 -16.37 -15.99 2.63
CA ASP A 111 -15.53 -16.81 3.51
C ASP A 111 -14.08 -16.33 3.59
N ARG A 112 -13.81 -15.04 3.21
CA ARG A 112 -12.45 -14.49 3.25
C ARG A 112 -11.84 -14.44 4.66
N ASP A 113 -12.68 -14.34 5.68
CA ASP A 113 -12.30 -14.37 7.10
C ASP A 113 -13.13 -15.44 7.82
N PRO A 114 -12.50 -16.44 8.45
CA PRO A 114 -13.21 -17.53 9.11
C PRO A 114 -13.95 -17.12 10.40
N ARG A 115 -13.66 -15.93 10.95
CA ARG A 115 -14.26 -15.46 12.21
C ARG A 115 -15.67 -14.95 12.02
N MET A 116 -15.91 -14.23 10.91
CA MET A 116 -17.19 -13.59 10.62
C MET A 116 -17.24 -13.03 9.21
N ARG A 117 -18.40 -12.55 8.78
CA ARG A 117 -18.53 -11.83 7.52
C ARG A 117 -17.75 -10.52 7.57
N VAL A 118 -16.73 -10.40 6.70
CA VAL A 118 -15.85 -9.23 6.60
C VAL A 118 -15.81 -8.73 5.17
N VAL A 119 -15.83 -7.41 5.01
CA VAL A 119 -15.51 -6.72 3.75
C VAL A 119 -14.24 -5.90 3.98
N SER A 120 -13.22 -6.10 3.17
CA SER A 120 -11.99 -5.32 3.26
C SER A 120 -11.88 -4.30 2.14
N VAL A 121 -11.54 -3.08 2.51
CA VAL A 121 -11.12 -2.02 1.60
C VAL A 121 -9.60 -2.02 1.54
N ALA A 122 -9.03 -2.54 0.44
CA ALA A 122 -7.59 -2.61 0.30
C ALA A 122 -7.01 -1.32 -0.29
N TYR A 123 -5.81 -0.97 0.19
CA TYR A 123 -5.03 0.18 -0.25
C TYR A 123 -3.66 -0.26 -0.75
N ALA A 124 -3.15 0.47 -1.74
CA ALA A 124 -1.76 0.43 -2.14
C ALA A 124 -1.05 1.70 -1.65
N ALA A 125 0.12 1.53 -1.06
CA ALA A 125 0.95 2.64 -0.59
C ALA A 125 2.38 2.49 -1.10
N LEU A 126 3.02 3.63 -1.40
CA LEU A 126 4.38 3.68 -1.88
C LEU A 126 5.23 4.53 -0.93
N LEU A 127 6.41 4.03 -0.64
CA LEU A 127 7.37 4.65 0.26
C LEU A 127 8.75 4.71 -0.38
N PRO A 128 9.53 5.77 -0.12
CA PRO A 128 10.97 5.69 -0.32
C PRO A 128 11.56 4.63 0.62
N ASP A 129 12.84 4.22 0.36
CA ASP A 129 13.52 3.26 1.23
C ASP A 129 13.60 3.78 2.66
N LEU A 130 12.86 3.17 3.56
CA LEU A 130 12.82 3.48 4.98
C LEU A 130 13.58 2.42 5.79
N PRO A 131 14.00 2.74 7.03
CA PRO A 131 14.55 1.76 7.96
C PRO A 131 13.62 0.56 8.17
N GLU A 132 14.16 -0.52 8.74
CA GLU A 132 13.34 -1.67 9.13
C GLU A 132 12.24 -1.22 10.12
N PRO A 133 10.99 -1.62 9.86
CA PRO A 133 9.89 -1.28 10.75
C PRO A 133 10.05 -2.00 12.09
N ARG A 134 9.42 -1.45 13.12
CA ARG A 134 9.32 -2.10 14.43
C ARG A 134 7.89 -2.60 14.55
N GLY A 135 7.71 -3.91 14.77
CA GLY A 135 6.39 -4.48 15.05
C GLY A 135 5.73 -3.77 16.24
N GLY A 136 4.41 -3.63 16.19
CA GLY A 136 3.61 -2.99 17.23
C GLY A 136 2.16 -3.47 17.16
N GLY A 137 1.33 -3.11 18.15
CA GLY A 137 -0.05 -3.58 18.25
C GLY A 137 -0.12 -5.11 18.32
N ASP A 138 -1.00 -5.71 17.53
CA ASP A 138 -1.18 -7.17 17.43
C ASP A 138 -0.14 -7.85 16.52
N ALA A 139 0.75 -7.10 15.90
CA ALA A 139 1.83 -7.61 15.07
C ALA A 139 3.04 -8.01 15.94
N ALA A 140 3.38 -9.30 15.95
CA ALA A 140 4.56 -9.79 16.65
C ALA A 140 5.85 -9.25 16.05
N HIS A 141 5.91 -9.17 14.72
CA HIS A 141 7.03 -8.62 13.94
C HIS A 141 6.52 -7.93 12.68
N ALA A 142 7.24 -6.90 12.24
CA ALA A 142 7.04 -6.28 10.93
C ALA A 142 8.37 -6.25 10.18
N ARG A 143 8.37 -6.55 8.87
CA ARG A 143 9.58 -6.51 8.05
C ARG A 143 9.29 -6.34 6.56
N TRP A 144 10.31 -5.89 5.84
CA TRP A 144 10.31 -5.83 4.40
C TRP A 144 10.63 -7.21 3.79
N TRP A 145 9.75 -7.71 2.94
CA TRP A 145 9.94 -8.90 2.13
C TRP A 145 10.12 -8.52 0.67
N GLU A 146 10.91 -9.28 -0.10
CA GLU A 146 10.85 -9.15 -1.56
C GLU A 146 9.40 -9.31 -2.03
N ALA A 147 8.98 -8.59 -3.07
CA ALA A 147 7.56 -8.42 -3.43
C ALA A 147 6.79 -9.73 -3.66
N GLY A 148 7.48 -10.85 -3.96
CA GLY A 148 6.86 -12.18 -3.98
C GLY A 148 6.35 -12.66 -2.62
N GLY A 149 6.88 -12.09 -1.53
CA GLY A 149 6.56 -12.47 -0.16
C GLY A 149 6.89 -13.93 0.18
N PRO A 150 6.57 -14.38 1.38
CA PRO A 150 6.68 -15.78 1.77
C PRO A 150 5.62 -16.64 1.07
N GLY A 151 5.80 -17.96 1.03
CA GLY A 151 4.94 -18.92 0.30
C GLY A 151 3.46 -18.89 0.67
N GLY A 152 3.11 -18.56 1.91
CA GLY A 152 1.73 -18.46 2.40
C GLY A 152 1.50 -17.15 3.15
N LEU A 153 0.53 -16.36 2.71
CA LEU A 153 0.02 -15.22 3.47
C LEU A 153 -1.31 -15.61 4.13
N ALA A 154 -1.62 -14.96 5.25
CA ALA A 154 -2.90 -15.13 5.92
C ALA A 154 -4.06 -14.67 5.01
N PHE A 155 -5.24 -15.22 5.22
CA PHE A 155 -6.46 -14.85 4.50
C PHE A 155 -6.29 -14.89 2.95
N ASP A 156 -6.91 -13.94 2.27
CA ASP A 156 -6.79 -13.71 0.83
C ASP A 156 -5.69 -12.67 0.47
N HIS A 157 -4.77 -12.36 1.40
CA HIS A 157 -3.77 -11.30 1.25
C HIS A 157 -2.82 -11.53 0.06
N ARG A 158 -2.61 -12.78 -0.36
CA ARG A 158 -1.87 -13.08 -1.60
C ARG A 158 -2.54 -12.48 -2.83
N ARG A 159 -3.87 -12.55 -2.91
CA ARG A 159 -4.65 -11.96 -4.00
C ARG A 159 -4.58 -10.43 -3.98
N ILE A 160 -4.71 -9.83 -2.78
CA ILE A 160 -4.61 -8.38 -2.60
C ILE A 160 -3.23 -7.89 -3.06
N LEU A 161 -2.17 -8.58 -2.64
CA LEU A 161 -0.79 -8.25 -3.01
C LEU A 161 -0.56 -8.33 -4.53
N ALA A 162 -1.07 -9.37 -5.19
CA ALA A 162 -0.95 -9.53 -6.64
C ALA A 162 -1.68 -8.40 -7.39
N ASP A 163 -2.93 -8.10 -7.01
CA ASP A 163 -3.72 -7.01 -7.61
C ASP A 163 -3.05 -5.64 -7.40
N ALA A 164 -2.41 -5.43 -6.24
CA ALA A 164 -1.69 -4.19 -5.95
C ALA A 164 -0.41 -4.06 -6.80
N TYR A 165 0.33 -5.15 -6.97
CA TYR A 165 1.52 -5.18 -7.83
C TYR A 165 1.17 -4.82 -9.27
N ASP A 166 0.14 -5.44 -9.83
CA ASP A 166 -0.33 -5.16 -11.19
C ASP A 166 -0.79 -3.71 -11.35
N ARG A 167 -1.51 -3.19 -10.34
CA ARG A 167 -1.98 -1.80 -10.33
C ARG A 167 -0.82 -0.81 -10.37
N ILE A 168 0.21 -1.00 -9.54
CA ILE A 168 1.37 -0.13 -9.49
C ILE A 168 2.11 -0.18 -10.83
N GLY A 169 2.36 -1.38 -11.37
CA GLY A 169 3.01 -1.55 -12.67
C GLY A 169 2.32 -0.78 -13.79
N ALA A 170 0.99 -0.88 -13.86
CA ALA A 170 0.19 -0.14 -14.85
C ALA A 170 0.22 1.38 -14.62
N LYS A 171 0.17 1.82 -13.36
CA LYS A 171 0.17 3.26 -13.05
C LYS A 171 1.47 3.97 -13.38
N LEU A 172 2.60 3.31 -13.26
CA LEU A 172 3.89 3.88 -13.65
C LEU A 172 3.94 4.29 -15.12
N GLU A 173 3.11 3.71 -15.99
CA GLU A 173 3.07 4.09 -17.41
C GLU A 173 2.48 5.48 -17.66
N TYR A 174 1.51 5.88 -16.85
CA TYR A 174 0.67 7.05 -17.13
C TYR A 174 0.72 8.14 -16.05
N THR A 175 1.38 7.87 -14.93
CA THR A 175 1.43 8.80 -13.78
C THR A 175 2.86 9.06 -13.32
N CYS A 176 3.05 10.14 -12.56
CA CYS A 176 4.35 10.46 -11.94
C CYS A 176 4.65 9.63 -10.67
N LEU A 177 3.91 8.57 -10.41
CA LEU A 177 3.95 7.79 -9.17
C LEU A 177 5.32 7.17 -8.86
N ALA A 178 6.15 6.90 -9.90
CA ALA A 178 7.50 6.39 -9.71
C ALA A 178 8.36 7.26 -8.78
N THR A 179 8.12 8.57 -8.73
CA THR A 179 8.87 9.48 -7.85
C THR A 179 8.58 9.26 -6.37
N ALA A 180 7.44 8.64 -6.02
CA ALA A 180 7.11 8.31 -4.63
C ALA A 180 8.02 7.21 -4.03
N PHE A 181 8.69 6.43 -4.86
CA PHE A 181 9.72 5.47 -4.44
C PHE A 181 11.10 6.11 -4.24
N CYS A 182 11.27 7.33 -4.73
CA CYS A 182 12.55 8.02 -4.66
C CYS A 182 12.65 8.90 -3.40
N PRO A 183 13.85 9.16 -2.88
CA PRO A 183 14.04 10.21 -1.88
C PRO A 183 13.65 11.59 -2.46
N ALA A 184 13.57 12.62 -1.60
CA ALA A 184 13.20 13.97 -2.02
C ALA A 184 14.06 14.52 -3.19
N GLU A 185 15.34 14.15 -3.21
CA GLU A 185 16.27 14.42 -4.29
C GLU A 185 16.88 13.11 -4.79
N PHE A 186 16.77 12.87 -6.09
CA PHE A 186 17.20 11.64 -6.75
C PHE A 186 17.90 11.90 -8.08
N THR A 187 18.61 10.91 -8.58
CA THR A 187 19.19 10.88 -9.92
C THR A 187 18.24 10.20 -10.90
N LEU A 188 18.36 10.50 -12.19
CA LEU A 188 17.58 9.76 -13.20
C LEU A 188 17.93 8.27 -13.24
N GLY A 189 19.11 7.87 -12.75
CA GLY A 189 19.46 6.47 -12.61
C GLY A 189 18.66 5.77 -11.51
N GLU A 190 18.44 6.43 -10.37
CA GLU A 190 17.59 5.91 -9.29
C GLU A 190 16.13 5.83 -9.75
N LEU A 191 15.62 6.84 -10.44
CA LEU A 191 14.28 6.79 -11.02
C LEU A 191 14.14 5.66 -12.06
N GLN A 192 15.15 5.46 -12.94
CA GLN A 192 15.17 4.35 -13.89
C GLN A 192 15.11 3.00 -13.17
N GLN A 193 15.86 2.85 -12.08
CA GLN A 193 15.87 1.63 -11.28
C GLN A 193 14.49 1.31 -10.68
N VAL A 194 13.71 2.32 -10.31
CA VAL A 194 12.31 2.11 -9.87
C VAL A 194 11.49 1.46 -10.99
N TYR A 195 11.53 1.99 -12.20
CA TYR A 195 10.83 1.42 -13.35
C TYR A 195 11.28 0.01 -13.68
N GLU A 196 12.61 -0.21 -13.74
CA GLU A 196 13.19 -1.52 -14.02
C GLU A 196 12.78 -2.56 -12.98
N THR A 197 12.80 -2.16 -11.70
CA THR A 197 12.42 -3.02 -10.57
C THR A 197 10.94 -3.39 -10.58
N VAL A 198 10.05 -2.40 -10.79
CA VAL A 198 8.60 -2.65 -10.78
C VAL A 198 8.15 -3.42 -12.02
N TRP A 199 8.72 -3.14 -13.16
CA TRP A 199 8.35 -3.81 -14.41
C TRP A 199 9.08 -5.13 -14.67
N GLY A 200 10.17 -5.41 -13.94
CA GLY A 200 11.00 -6.59 -14.14
C GLY A 200 11.71 -6.61 -15.49
N VAL A 201 12.12 -5.44 -16.04
CA VAL A 201 12.74 -5.28 -17.33
C VAL A 201 13.93 -4.32 -17.25
N GLU A 202 14.94 -4.50 -18.09
CA GLU A 202 16.01 -3.51 -18.26
C GLU A 202 15.58 -2.43 -19.26
N LEU A 203 15.92 -1.18 -18.97
CA LEU A 203 15.60 -0.03 -19.81
C LEU A 203 16.88 0.59 -20.39
N ASP A 204 16.84 0.94 -21.69
CA ASP A 204 17.94 1.68 -22.30
C ASP A 204 18.10 3.08 -21.66
N ARG A 205 19.24 3.32 -21.02
CA ARG A 205 19.50 4.52 -20.23
C ARG A 205 19.36 5.84 -21.01
N PRO A 206 19.93 6.00 -22.22
CA PRO A 206 19.75 7.19 -23.02
C PRO A 206 18.28 7.46 -23.40
N ASN A 207 17.56 6.42 -23.80
CA ASN A 207 16.16 6.52 -24.16
C ASN A 207 15.27 6.87 -22.97
N PHE A 208 15.47 6.21 -21.82
CA PHE A 208 14.76 6.52 -20.59
C PHE A 208 14.97 7.98 -20.19
N ARG A 209 16.24 8.43 -20.13
CA ARG A 209 16.57 9.82 -19.83
C ARG A 209 15.85 10.80 -20.76
N ARG A 210 15.89 10.55 -22.08
CA ARG A 210 15.20 11.40 -23.06
C ARG A 210 13.70 11.44 -22.82
N LYS A 211 13.06 10.28 -22.58
CA LYS A 211 11.63 10.20 -22.31
C LYS A 211 11.25 11.00 -21.05
N VAL A 212 11.94 10.79 -19.93
CA VAL A 212 11.65 11.49 -18.67
C VAL A 212 11.78 13.00 -18.81
N LEU A 213 12.85 13.48 -19.43
CA LEU A 213 13.10 14.93 -19.59
C LEU A 213 12.17 15.59 -20.60
N ASN A 214 11.55 14.82 -21.50
CA ASN A 214 10.57 15.35 -22.48
C ASN A 214 9.15 15.43 -21.91
N VAL A 215 8.87 14.89 -20.70
CA VAL A 215 7.57 15.05 -20.04
C VAL A 215 7.57 16.32 -19.21
N PRO A 216 6.80 17.35 -19.57
CA PRO A 216 6.78 18.60 -18.85
C PRO A 216 6.33 18.40 -17.40
N GLY A 217 7.10 18.92 -16.45
CA GLY A 217 6.75 18.88 -15.03
C GLY A 217 6.85 17.51 -14.35
N PHE A 218 7.38 16.48 -15.00
CA PHE A 218 7.57 15.19 -14.37
C PHE A 218 8.70 15.26 -13.32
N VAL A 219 9.85 15.77 -13.72
CA VAL A 219 10.98 15.99 -12.81
C VAL A 219 11.48 17.42 -12.95
N GLN A 220 12.01 17.98 -11.86
CA GLN A 220 12.62 19.30 -11.83
C GLN A 220 14.09 19.17 -11.43
N ALA A 221 14.99 19.73 -12.22
CA ALA A 221 16.43 19.76 -11.88
C ALA A 221 16.63 20.54 -10.57
N VAL A 222 17.52 20.02 -9.72
CA VAL A 222 17.96 20.69 -8.49
C VAL A 222 19.26 21.42 -8.81
N GLU A 223 19.32 22.69 -8.45
CA GLU A 223 20.56 23.49 -8.54
C GLU A 223 21.52 23.04 -7.45
N GLY A 224 22.75 22.72 -7.81
CA GLY A 224 23.75 22.30 -6.86
C GLY A 224 24.80 21.35 -7.45
N PRO A 225 25.77 20.93 -6.63
CA PRO A 225 26.79 20.01 -7.07
C PRO A 225 26.17 18.63 -7.37
N PRO A 226 26.59 17.98 -8.47
CA PRO A 226 26.09 16.63 -8.80
C PRO A 226 26.55 15.61 -7.75
N ARG A 227 25.69 14.63 -7.45
CA ARG A 227 25.95 13.58 -6.46
C ARG A 227 26.77 12.43 -7.07
N ARG A 228 27.81 11.99 -6.36
CA ARG A 228 28.52 10.75 -6.69
C ARG A 228 27.67 9.55 -6.25
N THR A 229 27.11 8.84 -7.19
CA THR A 229 26.43 7.55 -6.95
C THR A 229 27.47 6.45 -7.06
N GLY A 230 27.88 5.89 -5.94
CA GLY A 230 28.91 4.88 -5.72
C GLY A 230 29.60 4.28 -6.96
N GLY A 231 30.95 4.30 -7.04
CA GLY A 231 31.75 3.75 -8.12
C GLY A 231 32.53 4.78 -8.95
N ARG A 232 33.19 4.31 -10.05
CA ARG A 232 34.05 5.12 -10.95
C ARG A 232 33.27 6.02 -11.95
N GLY A 233 31.95 6.21 -11.78
CA GLY A 233 31.10 6.98 -12.69
C GLY A 233 31.24 8.50 -12.54
N LYS A 234 30.84 9.26 -13.59
CA LYS A 234 30.69 10.72 -13.49
C LYS A 234 29.62 11.06 -12.48
N PRO A 235 29.78 12.15 -11.68
CA PRO A 235 28.74 12.66 -10.81
C PRO A 235 27.44 12.90 -11.59
N ALA A 236 26.29 12.53 -10.99
CA ALA A 236 24.97 12.62 -11.62
C ALA A 236 24.20 13.85 -11.13
N ALA A 237 23.53 14.55 -12.04
CA ALA A 237 22.64 15.64 -11.69
C ALA A 237 21.49 15.16 -10.82
N LEU A 238 21.06 15.99 -9.87
CA LEU A 238 19.94 15.72 -8.98
C LEU A 238 18.65 16.31 -9.55
N TYR A 239 17.57 15.63 -9.25
CA TYR A 239 16.20 16.00 -9.60
C TYR A 239 15.30 15.80 -8.39
N ARG A 240 14.17 16.48 -8.39
CA ARG A 240 13.04 16.24 -7.49
C ARG A 240 11.78 15.99 -8.29
N ALA A 241 10.75 15.46 -7.65
CA ALA A 241 9.44 15.34 -8.27
C ALA A 241 8.96 16.70 -8.75
N GLY A 242 8.42 16.77 -9.96
CA GLY A 242 7.80 17.97 -10.51
C GLY A 242 6.34 18.08 -10.10
N ALA A 243 5.64 19.05 -10.69
CA ALA A 243 4.23 19.32 -10.38
C ALA A 243 3.24 18.47 -11.21
N ALA A 244 3.73 17.73 -12.20
CA ALA A 244 2.86 16.88 -13.01
C ALA A 244 2.32 15.70 -12.20
N THR A 245 1.06 15.35 -12.44
CA THR A 245 0.41 14.16 -11.86
C THR A 245 0.27 13.03 -12.88
N ALA A 246 0.31 13.35 -14.16
CA ALA A 246 0.20 12.42 -15.28
C ALA A 246 1.36 12.60 -16.27
N LEU A 247 1.73 11.52 -16.96
CA LEU A 247 2.78 11.51 -17.97
C LEU A 247 2.16 11.70 -19.36
N HIS A 248 2.56 12.78 -20.06
CA HIS A 248 2.23 13.03 -21.46
C HIS A 248 3.49 13.43 -22.23
N PRO A 249 4.01 12.57 -23.12
CA PRO A 249 3.53 11.22 -23.46
C PRO A 249 3.78 10.19 -22.33
N PRO A 250 3.04 9.06 -22.32
CA PRO A 250 3.24 8.00 -21.33
C PRO A 250 4.61 7.31 -21.51
N LEU A 251 5.13 6.75 -20.42
CA LEU A 251 6.28 5.84 -20.42
C LEU A 251 5.77 4.40 -20.48
N LEU A 252 5.42 3.93 -21.67
CA LEU A 252 4.91 2.57 -21.80
C LEU A 252 5.98 1.54 -21.43
N ARG A 253 5.55 0.51 -20.69
CA ARG A 253 6.35 -0.67 -20.39
C ARG A 253 6.73 -1.34 -21.71
N PRO A 254 8.02 -1.64 -21.93
CA PRO A 254 8.42 -2.43 -23.11
C PRO A 254 7.68 -3.77 -23.12
N GLU A 255 7.20 -4.21 -24.27
CA GLU A 255 6.69 -5.56 -24.41
C GLU A 255 7.83 -6.52 -24.08
N GLY A 256 7.87 -7.01 -22.85
CA GLY A 256 8.95 -7.85 -22.33
C GLY A 256 8.78 -9.28 -22.77
N ARG A 257 9.86 -9.90 -23.21
CA ARG A 257 10.01 -11.36 -23.15
C ARG A 257 9.75 -11.76 -21.70
N THR A 258 8.59 -12.35 -21.44
CA THR A 258 8.29 -13.00 -20.16
C THR A 258 9.34 -14.09 -19.96
N THR A 259 10.37 -13.79 -19.18
CA THR A 259 11.26 -14.83 -18.67
C THR A 259 10.39 -15.64 -17.68
N ARG A 260 10.00 -16.83 -18.11
CA ARG A 260 9.27 -17.82 -17.31
C ARG A 260 10.13 -18.31 -16.16
#